data_5d2249c8f6245172118e7a0b88df657f
#
_entry.id   5d2249c8f6245172118e7a0b88df657f
#
_cell.length_a   1.000
_cell.length_b   1.000
_cell.length_c   1.000
_cell.angle_alpha   90.00
_cell.angle_beta   90.00
_cell.angle_gamma   90.00
#
_symmetry.space_group_name_H-M   'P 1'
#
loop_
_entity.id
_entity.type
_entity.pdbx_description
1 polymer ?
#
loop_
_entity_poly.entity_id
_entity_poly.type
_entity_poly.pdbx_seq_one_letter_code
_entity_poly.pdbx_strand_id
1 'polypeptide(L)'
;MRTVLRTLGVVVGAVIIFAGFTKSCDLISAPSSFKMTIGFGLFAILIGAVIAGGVTVLRRLGILVLVAIAIADSGCTKVEPGWAGIRVKLYGSQRGVQDFPVITGRVWYNPYTEEIYQFPTYMQNVIWSAGSHEGNAYDESFTANSQEGVPFNFDVGVSYQIDAAQVPHIFLKFREDARTLTQIYVRNQVRDFFSIEASKMAIMQIVGPAKQTLLDRVLQDLRNKLGPDGIRFDNISIIGKMRLPPQVEESINAVIEATQRALEAQNKVAQSKAEADQRIAEANGIAQATLIRAKAQADANQILNASLTANLIQYESLQKWNGVLPQVTAGGATPFIQIPQMPK
;
A
#
# COMPACT_ATOMS: atom_id res chain seq x y z
N MET A 1 -23.47 70.39 -17.03
CA MET A 1 -22.08 69.94 -17.22
C MET A 1 -21.38 69.62 -15.87
N ARG A 2 -21.46 70.46 -14.83
CA ARG A 2 -20.87 70.19 -13.50
C ARG A 2 -21.49 69.00 -12.76
N THR A 3 -22.75 68.69 -12.93
CA THR A 3 -23.43 67.53 -12.33
C THR A 3 -23.04 66.22 -12.98
N VAL A 4 -22.85 66.16 -14.29
CA VAL A 4 -22.38 64.96 -15.03
C VAL A 4 -20.95 64.61 -14.68
N LEU A 5 -20.06 65.61 -14.47
CA LEU A 5 -18.67 65.37 -14.06
C LEU A 5 -18.59 64.79 -12.64
N ARG A 6 -19.49 65.25 -11.72
CA ARG A 6 -19.56 64.75 -10.35
C ARG A 6 -20.08 63.30 -10.27
N THR A 7 -21.09 62.94 -11.10
CA THR A 7 -21.60 61.58 -11.20
C THR A 7 -20.58 60.63 -11.82
N LEU A 8 -19.80 61.07 -12.82
CA LEU A 8 -18.75 60.28 -13.44
C LEU A 8 -17.60 60.01 -12.42
N GLY A 9 -17.23 60.99 -11.60
CA GLY A 9 -16.19 60.81 -10.56
C GLY A 9 -16.59 59.79 -9.48
N VAL A 10 -17.89 59.73 -9.12
CA VAL A 10 -18.42 58.76 -8.13
C VAL A 10 -18.43 57.34 -8.73
N VAL A 11 -18.83 57.21 -10.00
CA VAL A 11 -18.85 55.93 -10.70
C VAL A 11 -17.44 55.39 -10.88
N VAL A 12 -16.49 56.22 -11.27
CA VAL A 12 -15.04 55.85 -11.37
C VAL A 12 -14.46 55.47 -10.02
N GLY A 13 -14.81 56.19 -8.96
CA GLY A 13 -14.40 55.83 -7.60
C GLY A 13 -14.94 54.47 -7.13
N ALA A 14 -16.21 54.18 -7.44
CA ALA A 14 -16.84 52.88 -7.11
C ALA A 14 -16.21 51.73 -7.89
N VAL A 15 -15.87 51.94 -9.19
CA VAL A 15 -15.18 50.95 -10.02
C VAL A 15 -13.76 50.68 -9.54
N ILE A 16 -13.03 51.70 -9.07
CA ILE A 16 -11.68 51.50 -8.51
C ILE A 16 -11.72 50.73 -7.19
N ILE A 17 -12.71 50.99 -6.35
CA ILE A 17 -12.93 50.24 -5.08
C ILE A 17 -13.31 48.79 -5.39
N PHE A 18 -14.14 48.57 -6.41
CA PHE A 18 -14.51 47.23 -6.84
C PHE A 18 -13.36 46.45 -7.46
N ALA A 19 -12.51 47.09 -8.26
CA ALA A 19 -11.31 46.46 -8.81
C ALA A 19 -10.24 46.17 -7.77
N GLY A 20 -10.13 46.98 -6.73
CA GLY A 20 -9.30 46.73 -5.56
C GLY A 20 -9.79 45.53 -4.74
N PHE A 21 -11.09 45.35 -4.63
CA PHE A 21 -11.74 44.28 -3.90
C PHE A 21 -11.58 42.91 -4.58
N THR A 22 -11.71 42.87 -5.93
CA THR A 22 -11.51 41.60 -6.67
C THR A 22 -10.05 41.10 -6.60
N LYS A 23 -9.08 41.99 -6.52
CA LYS A 23 -7.66 41.65 -6.31
C LYS A 23 -7.36 41.22 -4.87
N SER A 24 -8.14 41.68 -3.90
CA SER A 24 -8.01 41.34 -2.49
C SER A 24 -8.58 39.95 -2.15
N CYS A 25 -9.50 39.41 -2.95
CA CYS A 25 -10.01 38.03 -2.78
C CYS A 25 -8.93 36.96 -3.02
N ASP A 26 -7.88 37.26 -3.77
CA ASP A 26 -6.76 36.34 -3.99
C ASP A 26 -5.72 36.34 -2.82
N LEU A 27 -5.84 37.28 -1.89
CA LEU A 27 -4.87 37.50 -0.79
C LEU A 27 -5.42 37.22 0.62
N ILE A 28 -6.66 36.80 0.80
CA ILE A 28 -7.26 36.64 2.12
C ILE A 28 -7.27 35.16 2.56
N SER A 29 -6.11 34.75 3.13
CA SER A 29 -6.02 33.72 4.15
C SER A 29 -5.59 34.31 5.52
N ALA A 30 -6.00 35.54 5.85
CA ALA A 30 -5.65 36.22 7.10
C ALA A 30 -6.87 36.54 7.98
N PRO A 31 -6.70 36.56 9.31
CA PRO A 31 -7.79 36.50 10.27
C PRO A 31 -8.64 37.78 10.36
N SER A 32 -9.86 37.60 10.81
CA SER A 32 -11.07 38.43 10.81
C SER A 32 -11.00 39.87 11.35
N SER A 33 -9.92 40.36 11.94
CA SER A 33 -9.83 41.70 12.53
C SER A 33 -9.74 42.86 11.53
N PHE A 34 -9.29 42.57 10.31
CA PHE A 34 -9.10 43.64 9.29
C PHE A 34 -10.40 44.10 8.63
N LYS A 35 -11.44 43.25 8.59
CA LYS A 35 -12.74 43.57 7.97
C LYS A 35 -13.58 44.55 8.81
N MET A 36 -13.39 44.54 10.14
CA MET A 36 -14.15 45.39 11.05
C MET A 36 -13.72 46.88 10.96
N THR A 37 -12.44 47.16 10.71
CA THR A 37 -11.91 48.49 10.58
C THR A 37 -12.32 49.20 9.26
N ILE A 38 -12.50 48.46 8.19
CA ILE A 38 -12.96 49.02 6.89
C ILE A 38 -14.45 49.35 6.94
N GLY A 39 -15.27 48.53 7.62
CA GLY A 39 -16.71 48.78 7.79
C GLY A 39 -16.97 50.08 8.59
N PHE A 40 -16.21 50.32 9.66
CA PHE A 40 -16.32 51.53 10.47
C PHE A 40 -15.84 52.80 9.73
N GLY A 41 -14.80 52.68 8.90
CA GLY A 41 -14.32 53.78 8.07
C GLY A 41 -15.33 54.26 7.04
N LEU A 42 -16.01 53.34 6.36
CA LEU A 42 -17.08 53.63 5.38
C LEU A 42 -18.34 54.21 6.04
N PHE A 43 -18.68 53.79 7.25
CA PHE A 43 -19.80 54.32 8.03
C PHE A 43 -19.54 55.76 8.48
N ALA A 44 -18.34 56.11 8.86
CA ALA A 44 -17.93 57.47 9.23
C ALA A 44 -17.96 58.46 8.02
N ILE A 45 -17.57 57.99 6.82
CA ILE A 45 -17.66 58.76 5.58
C ILE A 45 -19.10 59.03 5.19
N LEU A 46 -20.02 58.09 5.39
CA LEU A 46 -21.43 58.23 5.17
C LEU A 46 -22.09 59.31 6.05
N ILE A 47 -21.78 59.31 7.33
CA ILE A 47 -22.27 60.32 8.32
C ILE A 47 -21.78 61.71 7.91
N GLY A 48 -20.52 61.82 7.47
CA GLY A 48 -19.97 63.10 7.04
C GLY A 48 -20.62 63.66 5.73
N ALA A 49 -21.04 62.79 4.82
CA ALA A 49 -21.74 63.16 3.57
C ALA A 49 -23.18 63.55 3.77
N VAL A 50 -23.87 62.98 4.80
CA VAL A 50 -25.26 63.34 5.18
C VAL A 50 -25.36 64.76 5.66
N ILE A 51 -24.34 65.31 6.32
CA ILE A 51 -24.34 66.66 6.88
C ILE A 51 -24.10 67.74 5.80
N ALA A 52 -23.58 67.40 4.61
CA ALA A 52 -23.09 68.37 3.60
C ALA A 52 -23.93 68.60 2.35
N GLY A 53 -25.04 67.92 2.05
CA GLY A 53 -25.76 68.18 0.80
C GLY A 53 -26.99 67.36 0.44
N GLY A 54 -27.95 68.02 -0.09
CA GLY A 54 -29.27 67.78 -0.73
C GLY A 54 -29.83 66.33 -0.82
N VAL A 55 -31.06 66.16 -0.37
CA VAL A 55 -31.80 64.91 -0.11
C VAL A 55 -31.90 63.91 -1.27
N THR A 56 -31.87 64.33 -2.52
CA THR A 56 -32.01 63.43 -3.72
C THR A 56 -30.73 62.71 -4.12
N VAL A 57 -29.57 63.39 -4.00
CA VAL A 57 -28.27 62.78 -4.30
C VAL A 57 -27.89 61.82 -3.18
N LEU A 58 -28.20 62.18 -1.94
CA LEU A 58 -27.99 61.34 -0.75
C LEU A 58 -28.75 60.01 -0.82
N ARG A 59 -30.00 59.97 -1.30
CA ARG A 59 -30.79 58.76 -1.41
C ARG A 59 -30.20 57.76 -2.42
N ARG A 60 -29.66 58.25 -3.54
CA ARG A 60 -28.98 57.41 -4.55
C ARG A 60 -27.61 56.92 -4.07
N LEU A 61 -26.84 57.80 -3.40
CA LEU A 61 -25.55 57.41 -2.80
C LEU A 61 -25.78 56.39 -1.65
N GLY A 62 -26.77 56.63 -0.81
CA GLY A 62 -27.14 55.69 0.28
C GLY A 62 -27.51 54.29 -0.25
N ILE A 63 -28.26 54.20 -1.34
CA ILE A 63 -28.61 52.92 -1.97
C ILE A 63 -27.34 52.24 -2.52
N LEU A 64 -26.45 52.99 -3.21
CA LEU A 64 -25.19 52.43 -3.72
C LEU A 64 -24.25 51.95 -2.64
N VAL A 65 -24.18 52.64 -1.51
CA VAL A 65 -23.38 52.22 -0.35
C VAL A 65 -24.00 51.02 0.35
N LEU A 66 -25.33 50.97 0.50
CA LEU A 66 -25.99 49.76 1.04
C LEU A 66 -25.78 48.54 0.16
N VAL A 67 -25.83 48.69 -1.17
CA VAL A 67 -25.52 47.64 -2.14
C VAL A 67 -24.04 47.22 -2.03
N ALA A 68 -23.12 48.19 -1.92
CA ALA A 68 -21.70 47.91 -1.74
C ALA A 68 -21.40 47.20 -0.44
N ILE A 69 -22.09 47.57 0.65
CA ILE A 69 -21.98 46.85 1.96
C ILE A 69 -22.56 45.43 1.82
N ALA A 70 -23.71 45.26 1.18
CA ALA A 70 -24.30 43.93 0.97
C ALA A 70 -23.44 43.00 0.11
N ILE A 71 -22.71 43.57 -0.86
CA ILE A 71 -21.75 42.82 -1.69
C ILE A 71 -20.44 42.55 -0.88
N ALA A 72 -19.99 43.53 -0.06
CA ALA A 72 -18.80 43.36 0.77
C ALA A 72 -18.98 42.31 1.89
N ASP A 73 -20.22 42.14 2.36
CA ASP A 73 -20.59 41.14 3.36
C ASP A 73 -20.80 39.73 2.79
N SER A 74 -20.74 39.57 1.47
CA SER A 74 -20.83 38.23 0.85
C SER A 74 -19.47 37.53 0.90
N GLY A 75 -19.40 36.42 1.63
CA GLY A 75 -18.25 35.52 1.60
C GLY A 75 -18.22 34.72 0.29
N CYS A 76 -17.03 34.55 -0.25
CA CYS A 76 -16.82 33.65 -1.39
C CYS A 76 -15.73 32.64 -0.97
N THR A 77 -16.07 31.37 -0.99
CA THR A 77 -15.08 30.30 -0.79
C THR A 77 -14.97 29.47 -2.06
N LYS A 78 -13.77 28.91 -2.27
CA LYS A 78 -13.50 27.99 -3.37
C LYS A 78 -13.43 26.59 -2.79
N VAL A 79 -14.29 25.71 -3.25
CA VAL A 79 -14.21 24.26 -3.01
C VAL A 79 -13.46 23.64 -4.17
N GLU A 80 -12.29 23.12 -3.94
CA GLU A 80 -11.43 22.56 -4.99
C GLU A 80 -11.95 21.18 -5.48
N PRO A 81 -11.60 20.76 -6.70
CA PRO A 81 -11.89 19.39 -7.16
C PRO A 81 -11.29 18.36 -6.18
N GLY A 82 -12.08 17.34 -5.86
CA GLY A 82 -11.70 16.35 -4.85
C GLY A 82 -12.04 16.74 -3.41
N TRP A 83 -12.71 17.89 -3.20
CA TRP A 83 -13.25 18.30 -1.90
C TRP A 83 -14.78 18.36 -1.97
N ALA A 84 -15.44 18.01 -0.89
CA ALA A 84 -16.87 18.20 -0.70
C ALA A 84 -17.11 19.26 0.37
N GLY A 85 -17.80 20.33 0.02
CA GLY A 85 -18.18 21.38 0.95
C GLY A 85 -19.57 21.13 1.56
N ILE A 86 -19.72 21.35 2.86
CA ILE A 86 -21.00 21.34 3.55
C ILE A 86 -21.35 22.76 3.93
N ARG A 87 -22.55 23.19 3.59
CA ARG A 87 -23.11 24.45 4.03
C ARG A 87 -23.94 24.26 5.29
N VAL A 88 -23.55 24.89 6.36
CA VAL A 88 -24.26 24.90 7.65
C VAL A 88 -24.95 26.25 7.80
N LYS A 89 -26.27 26.25 7.88
CA LYS A 89 -27.08 27.47 8.18
C LYS A 89 -27.18 27.66 9.68
N LEU A 90 -26.69 28.79 10.17
CA LEU A 90 -26.69 29.14 11.60
C LEU A 90 -28.03 29.75 12.04
N TYR A 91 -28.76 30.39 11.10
CA TYR A 91 -30.01 31.12 11.37
C TYR A 91 -31.10 30.78 10.34
N GLY A 92 -32.36 31.03 10.71
CA GLY A 92 -33.51 30.86 9.81
C GLY A 92 -34.33 29.60 10.10
N SER A 93 -35.42 29.41 9.30
CA SER A 93 -36.33 28.27 9.40
C SER A 93 -35.71 26.93 8.97
N GLN A 94 -34.65 27.00 8.16
CA GLN A 94 -33.88 25.83 7.66
C GLN A 94 -32.50 25.77 8.32
N ARG A 95 -32.46 25.80 9.64
CA ARG A 95 -31.20 25.68 10.39
C ARG A 95 -30.62 24.28 10.30
N GLY A 96 -29.32 24.18 10.17
CA GLY A 96 -28.58 22.92 10.22
C GLY A 96 -27.82 22.60 8.92
N VAL A 97 -27.38 21.35 8.83
CA VAL A 97 -26.65 20.83 7.67
C VAL A 97 -27.62 20.56 6.53
N GLN A 98 -27.28 21.01 5.34
CA GLN A 98 -28.02 20.66 4.13
C GLN A 98 -27.57 19.28 3.63
N ASP A 99 -28.52 18.46 3.20
CA ASP A 99 -28.28 17.07 2.77
C ASP A 99 -27.44 16.94 1.49
N PHE A 100 -27.11 18.05 0.86
CA PHE A 100 -26.34 18.05 -0.40
C PHE A 100 -24.92 18.57 -0.16
N PRO A 101 -23.87 17.77 -0.48
CA PRO A 101 -22.52 18.28 -0.51
C PRO A 101 -22.42 19.41 -1.53
N VAL A 102 -21.75 20.48 -1.17
CA VAL A 102 -21.51 21.59 -2.08
C VAL A 102 -20.62 21.10 -3.21
N ILE A 103 -21.12 21.22 -4.44
CA ILE A 103 -20.39 20.82 -5.64
C ILE A 103 -19.15 21.70 -5.80
N THR A 104 -18.07 21.17 -6.37
CA THR A 104 -16.82 21.85 -6.68
C THR A 104 -17.02 23.20 -7.37
N GLY A 105 -16.28 24.21 -6.94
CA GLY A 105 -16.30 25.54 -7.56
C GLY A 105 -16.36 26.68 -6.57
N ARG A 106 -16.67 27.89 -7.07
CA ARG A 106 -16.86 29.06 -6.22
C ARG A 106 -18.27 29.07 -5.63
N VAL A 107 -18.36 29.16 -4.32
CA VAL A 107 -19.61 29.20 -3.57
C VAL A 107 -19.71 30.54 -2.87
N TRP A 108 -20.83 31.24 -3.17
CA TRP A 108 -21.18 32.46 -2.45
C TRP A 108 -21.99 32.11 -1.23
N TYR A 109 -21.64 32.66 -0.08
CA TYR A 109 -22.34 32.43 1.18
C TYR A 109 -22.28 33.70 2.03
N ASN A 110 -23.18 33.81 2.98
CA ASN A 110 -23.16 34.90 3.93
C ASN A 110 -22.42 34.45 5.20
N PRO A 111 -21.20 34.96 5.49
CA PRO A 111 -20.38 34.53 6.61
C PRO A 111 -21.00 34.78 8.00
N TYR A 112 -22.07 35.60 8.10
CA TYR A 112 -22.79 35.83 9.34
C TYR A 112 -23.87 34.78 9.62
N THR A 113 -24.39 34.14 8.58
CA THR A 113 -25.53 33.22 8.67
C THR A 113 -25.22 31.82 8.22
N GLU A 114 -24.09 31.62 7.54
CA GLU A 114 -23.69 30.34 6.95
C GLU A 114 -22.20 30.09 7.19
N GLU A 115 -21.86 28.82 7.37
CA GLU A 115 -20.48 28.36 7.49
C GLU A 115 -20.26 27.19 6.50
N ILE A 116 -19.08 27.13 5.90
CA ILE A 116 -18.74 26.09 4.92
C ILE A 116 -17.55 25.27 5.46
N TYR A 117 -17.82 23.99 5.72
CA TYR A 117 -16.82 22.99 6.06
C TYR A 117 -16.43 22.21 4.81
N GLN A 118 -15.14 21.91 4.65
CA GLN A 118 -14.63 21.20 3.49
C GLN A 118 -14.00 19.89 3.92
N PHE A 119 -14.36 18.80 3.24
CA PHE A 119 -13.85 17.46 3.46
C PHE A 119 -13.16 16.94 2.21
N PRO A 120 -11.94 16.42 2.31
CA PRO A 120 -11.26 15.79 1.18
C PRO A 120 -11.94 14.47 0.83
N THR A 121 -12.31 14.30 -0.44
CA THR A 121 -12.95 13.09 -0.97
C THR A 121 -12.01 12.24 -1.81
N TYR A 122 -10.77 12.70 -2.00
CA TYR A 122 -9.70 11.93 -2.61
C TYR A 122 -9.02 11.02 -1.58
N MET A 123 -8.23 10.06 -2.06
CA MET A 123 -7.48 9.13 -1.20
C MET A 123 -6.55 9.88 -0.25
N GLN A 124 -6.75 9.69 1.03
CA GLN A 124 -5.90 10.21 2.10
C GLN A 124 -4.92 9.13 2.53
N ASN A 125 -3.62 9.47 2.57
CA ASN A 125 -2.60 8.63 3.16
C ASN A 125 -2.10 9.30 4.44
N VAL A 126 -2.30 8.63 5.56
CA VAL A 126 -1.91 9.12 6.88
C VAL A 126 -0.94 8.12 7.49
N ILE A 127 0.14 8.65 8.05
CA ILE A 127 1.17 7.87 8.71
C ILE A 127 1.25 8.34 10.17
N TRP A 128 1.18 7.40 11.09
CA TRP A 128 1.42 7.62 12.51
C TRP A 128 2.67 6.85 12.92
N SER A 129 3.76 7.58 13.11
CA SER A 129 5.08 7.03 13.40
C SER A 129 5.73 7.71 14.60
N ALA A 130 6.74 7.04 15.17
CA ALA A 130 7.59 7.61 16.21
C ALA A 130 8.66 8.56 15.66
N GLY A 131 8.92 8.51 14.34
CA GLY A 131 10.01 9.25 13.71
C GLY A 131 9.62 10.64 13.25
N SER A 132 10.37 11.66 13.64
CA SER A 132 10.22 13.04 13.17
C SER A 132 10.46 13.22 11.66
N HIS A 133 10.90 12.19 10.95
CA HIS A 133 11.25 12.24 9.52
C HIS A 133 10.04 12.01 8.60
N GLU A 134 8.92 11.51 9.14
CA GLU A 134 7.73 11.16 8.35
C GLU A 134 6.55 12.14 8.54
N GLY A 135 6.82 13.36 9.00
CA GLY A 135 5.87 14.47 8.92
C GLY A 135 5.31 14.99 10.24
N ASN A 136 5.56 14.35 11.38
CA ASN A 136 5.11 14.84 12.70
C ASN A 136 6.25 15.05 13.68
N ALA A 137 6.16 16.15 14.44
CA ALA A 137 7.16 16.52 15.44
C ALA A 137 7.07 15.68 16.75
N TYR A 138 6.00 14.90 16.90
CA TYR A 138 5.71 14.13 18.10
C TYR A 138 5.64 12.65 17.78
N ASP A 139 5.90 11.80 18.79
CA ASP A 139 5.69 10.36 18.70
C ASP A 139 4.17 10.06 18.61
N GLU A 140 3.75 9.61 17.44
CA GLU A 140 2.37 9.20 17.17
C GLU A 140 2.23 7.68 16.99
N SER A 141 3.27 6.92 17.29
CA SER A 141 3.23 5.47 17.19
C SER A 141 2.15 4.84 18.07
N PHE A 142 1.75 3.64 17.73
CA PHE A 142 0.77 2.88 18.49
C PHE A 142 1.46 1.88 19.41
N THR A 143 0.85 1.65 20.56
CA THR A 143 1.22 0.60 21.49
C THR A 143 0.08 -0.40 21.58
N ALA A 144 0.40 -1.69 21.44
CA ALA A 144 -0.54 -2.78 21.67
C ALA A 144 0.12 -3.86 22.54
N ASN A 145 -0.69 -4.78 23.07
CA ASN A 145 -0.23 -5.93 23.81
C ASN A 145 -0.56 -7.21 23.05
N SER A 146 0.37 -8.17 23.06
CA SER A 146 0.12 -9.50 22.53
C SER A 146 -0.75 -10.34 23.48
N GLN A 147 -1.11 -11.56 23.06
CA GLN A 147 -1.85 -12.53 23.88
C GLN A 147 -1.13 -12.83 25.20
N GLU A 148 0.19 -12.83 25.20
CA GLU A 148 1.03 -13.05 26.38
C GLU A 148 1.17 -11.79 27.26
N GLY A 149 0.54 -10.67 26.88
CA GLY A 149 0.66 -9.41 27.59
C GLY A 149 1.97 -8.66 27.31
N VAL A 150 2.71 -9.03 26.27
CA VAL A 150 3.92 -8.33 25.86
C VAL A 150 3.57 -7.02 25.17
N PRO A 151 3.99 -5.85 25.70
CA PRO A 151 3.78 -4.58 25.03
C PRO A 151 4.73 -4.43 23.83
N PHE A 152 4.23 -3.91 22.73
CA PHE A 152 5.04 -3.56 21.58
C PHE A 152 4.54 -2.28 20.93
N ASN A 153 5.48 -1.50 20.38
CA ASN A 153 5.19 -0.26 19.66
C ASN A 153 5.40 -0.47 18.16
N PHE A 154 4.55 0.17 17.37
CA PHE A 154 4.59 0.05 15.92
C PHE A 154 4.05 1.31 15.24
N ASP A 155 4.51 1.55 14.04
CA ASP A 155 4.11 2.65 13.20
C ASP A 155 3.10 2.15 12.16
N VAL A 156 2.06 2.95 11.90
CA VAL A 156 0.95 2.55 11.04
C VAL A 156 0.76 3.56 9.93
N GLY A 157 0.65 3.05 8.71
CA GLY A 157 0.18 3.79 7.56
C GLY A 157 -1.22 3.33 7.16
N VAL A 158 -2.11 4.29 6.94
CA VAL A 158 -3.49 4.04 6.54
C VAL A 158 -3.85 4.83 5.31
N SER A 159 -4.45 4.16 4.34
CA SER A 159 -5.04 4.78 3.16
C SER A 159 -6.55 4.66 3.25
N TYR A 160 -7.23 5.79 3.23
CA TYR A 160 -8.69 5.85 3.28
C TYR A 160 -9.23 7.00 2.43
N GLN A 161 -10.51 6.96 2.16
CA GLN A 161 -11.23 7.98 1.39
C GLN A 161 -12.59 8.22 2.03
N ILE A 162 -13.05 9.48 2.01
CA ILE A 162 -14.37 9.88 2.49
C ILE A 162 -15.34 9.90 1.29
N ASP A 163 -16.49 9.26 1.45
CA ASP A 163 -17.54 9.29 0.44
C ASP A 163 -18.24 10.65 0.45
N ALA A 164 -18.18 11.36 -0.69
CA ALA A 164 -18.78 12.68 -0.84
C ALA A 164 -20.27 12.70 -0.48
N ALA A 165 -21.00 11.62 -0.77
CA ALA A 165 -22.45 11.53 -0.47
C ALA A 165 -22.72 11.43 1.05
N GLN A 166 -21.77 10.91 1.83
CA GLN A 166 -21.91 10.71 3.28
C GLN A 166 -21.31 11.86 4.10
N VAL A 167 -20.67 12.84 3.48
CA VAL A 167 -20.03 13.97 4.18
C VAL A 167 -21.02 14.72 5.10
N PRO A 168 -22.29 15.01 4.73
CA PRO A 168 -23.26 15.63 5.64
C PRO A 168 -23.54 14.76 6.88
N HIS A 169 -23.61 13.44 6.71
CA HIS A 169 -23.84 12.49 7.80
C HIS A 169 -22.64 12.45 8.76
N ILE A 170 -21.42 12.40 8.21
CA ILE A 170 -20.17 12.49 8.98
C ILE A 170 -20.15 13.76 9.83
N PHE A 171 -20.46 14.90 9.22
CA PHE A 171 -20.47 16.18 9.96
C PHE A 171 -21.55 16.23 11.04
N LEU A 172 -22.75 15.71 10.78
CA LEU A 172 -23.82 15.63 11.80
C LEU A 172 -23.40 14.79 12.99
N LYS A 173 -22.69 13.68 12.75
CA LYS A 173 -22.27 12.74 13.78
C LYS A 173 -21.12 13.27 14.62
N PHE A 174 -20.11 13.86 13.98
CA PHE A 174 -18.84 14.21 14.63
C PHE A 174 -18.72 15.72 14.94
N ARG A 175 -19.32 16.57 14.13
CA ARG A 175 -19.29 18.05 14.21
C ARG A 175 -17.85 18.62 14.23
N GLU A 176 -16.94 17.93 13.57
CA GLU A 176 -15.52 18.27 13.49
C GLU A 176 -15.09 18.42 12.04
N ASP A 177 -13.99 19.09 11.82
CA ASP A 177 -13.35 19.18 10.52
C ASP A 177 -12.67 17.84 10.15
N ALA A 178 -12.34 17.68 8.88
CA ALA A 178 -11.74 16.44 8.37
C ALA A 178 -10.41 16.09 9.05
N ARG A 179 -9.61 17.10 9.41
CA ARG A 179 -8.31 16.89 10.06
C ARG A 179 -8.48 16.36 11.47
N THR A 180 -9.34 16.99 12.26
CA THR A 180 -9.64 16.58 13.64
C THR A 180 -10.28 15.20 13.64
N LEU A 181 -11.22 14.94 12.72
CA LEU A 181 -11.83 13.61 12.53
C LEU A 181 -10.76 12.52 12.33
N THR A 182 -9.79 12.77 11.47
CA THR A 182 -8.69 11.84 11.19
C THR A 182 -7.80 11.63 12.40
N GLN A 183 -7.33 12.72 13.01
CA GLN A 183 -6.35 12.68 14.08
C GLN A 183 -6.90 12.13 15.40
N ILE A 184 -8.19 12.32 15.64
CA ILE A 184 -8.80 11.87 16.90
C ILE A 184 -9.59 10.59 16.67
N TYR A 185 -10.64 10.64 15.84
CA TYR A 185 -11.57 9.53 15.74
C TYR A 185 -11.01 8.34 14.96
N VAL A 186 -10.55 8.56 13.74
CA VAL A 186 -10.01 7.48 12.89
C VAL A 186 -8.80 6.84 13.57
N ARG A 187 -7.87 7.65 14.08
CA ARG A 187 -6.68 7.17 14.79
C ARG A 187 -7.03 6.29 15.99
N ASN A 188 -8.00 6.72 16.81
CA ASN A 188 -8.43 5.94 17.97
C ASN A 188 -9.07 4.61 17.56
N GLN A 189 -9.91 4.59 16.52
CA GLN A 189 -10.51 3.34 16.03
C GLN A 189 -9.44 2.37 15.49
N VAL A 190 -8.47 2.88 14.74
CA VAL A 190 -7.33 2.07 14.26
C VAL A 190 -6.58 1.47 15.44
N ARG A 191 -6.23 2.28 16.45
CA ARG A 191 -5.53 1.81 17.64
C ARG A 191 -6.32 0.74 18.40
N ASP A 192 -7.61 0.96 18.57
CA ASP A 192 -8.48 0.04 19.31
C ASP A 192 -8.58 -1.31 18.62
N PHE A 193 -8.81 -1.36 17.31
CA PHE A 193 -8.86 -2.61 16.55
C PHE A 193 -7.52 -3.32 16.51
N PHE A 194 -6.41 -2.60 16.37
CA PHE A 194 -5.09 -3.21 16.50
C PHE A 194 -4.88 -3.83 17.89
N SER A 195 -5.27 -3.14 18.93
CA SER A 195 -5.14 -3.64 20.31
C SER A 195 -5.99 -4.90 20.53
N ILE A 196 -7.24 -4.91 20.01
CA ILE A 196 -8.14 -6.07 20.11
C ILE A 196 -7.59 -7.26 19.33
N GLU A 197 -7.20 -7.09 18.08
CA GLU A 197 -6.74 -8.19 17.25
C GLU A 197 -5.34 -8.70 17.67
N ALA A 198 -4.45 -7.80 18.08
CA ALA A 198 -3.13 -8.16 18.60
C ALA A 198 -3.22 -8.99 19.90
N SER A 199 -4.17 -8.66 20.79
CA SER A 199 -4.36 -9.41 22.04
C SER A 199 -4.84 -10.86 21.84
N LYS A 200 -5.28 -11.23 20.64
CA LYS A 200 -5.67 -12.60 20.27
C LYS A 200 -4.52 -13.43 19.70
N MET A 201 -3.38 -12.82 19.45
CA MET A 201 -2.26 -13.43 18.73
C MET A 201 -0.98 -13.41 19.57
N ALA A 202 -0.18 -14.49 19.48
CA ALA A 202 1.11 -14.57 20.10
C ALA A 202 2.10 -13.58 19.44
N ILE A 203 3.03 -13.03 20.23
CA ILE A 203 3.99 -12.04 19.73
C ILE A 203 4.84 -12.58 18.57
N MET A 204 5.21 -13.87 18.62
CA MET A 204 5.93 -14.54 17.54
C MET A 204 5.15 -14.60 16.22
N GLN A 205 3.83 -14.70 16.29
CA GLN A 205 2.94 -14.69 15.12
C GLN A 205 2.81 -13.29 14.54
N ILE A 206 2.68 -12.28 15.41
CA ILE A 206 2.56 -10.86 15.03
C ILE A 206 3.82 -10.37 14.32
N VAL A 207 4.99 -10.69 14.86
CA VAL A 207 6.29 -10.29 14.27
C VAL A 207 6.61 -11.10 13.02
N GLY A 208 6.11 -12.33 12.95
CA GLY A 208 6.43 -13.31 11.93
C GLY A 208 5.33 -13.48 10.85
N PRO A 209 4.92 -14.73 10.59
CA PRO A 209 4.14 -15.09 9.40
C PRO A 209 2.69 -14.60 9.42
N ALA A 210 2.11 -14.35 10.60
CA ALA A 210 0.71 -13.95 10.71
C ALA A 210 0.50 -12.43 10.74
N LYS A 211 1.54 -11.61 10.50
CA LYS A 211 1.45 -10.16 10.39
C LYS A 211 0.40 -9.73 9.38
N GLN A 212 0.36 -10.37 8.21
CA GLN A 212 -0.62 -10.04 7.18
C GLN A 212 -2.05 -10.36 7.64
N THR A 213 -2.25 -11.48 8.32
CA THR A 213 -3.56 -11.87 8.87
C THR A 213 -4.06 -10.85 9.90
N LEU A 214 -3.18 -10.31 10.73
CA LEU A 214 -3.50 -9.24 11.66
C LEU A 214 -4.00 -8.00 10.91
N LEU A 215 -3.25 -7.55 9.90
CA LEU A 215 -3.61 -6.37 9.09
C LEU A 215 -4.96 -6.55 8.38
N ASP A 216 -5.19 -7.72 7.78
CA ASP A 216 -6.44 -8.03 7.07
C ASP A 216 -7.66 -8.01 8.00
N ARG A 217 -7.52 -8.56 9.22
CA ARG A 217 -8.59 -8.51 10.23
C ARG A 217 -8.89 -7.10 10.68
N VAL A 218 -7.86 -6.34 11.04
CA VAL A 218 -8.02 -4.94 11.43
C VAL A 218 -8.66 -4.12 10.32
N LEU A 219 -8.23 -4.32 9.06
CA LEU A 219 -8.82 -3.64 7.91
C LEU A 219 -10.29 -4.01 7.73
N GLN A 220 -10.65 -5.27 7.91
CA GLN A 220 -12.03 -5.74 7.82
C GLN A 220 -12.89 -5.13 8.93
N ASP A 221 -12.40 -5.08 10.16
CA ASP A 221 -13.11 -4.50 11.29
C ASP A 221 -13.32 -2.99 11.11
N LEU A 222 -12.30 -2.28 10.61
CA LEU A 222 -12.41 -0.87 10.25
C LEU A 222 -13.46 -0.63 9.16
N ARG A 223 -13.46 -1.45 8.10
CA ARG A 223 -14.45 -1.38 7.03
C ARG A 223 -15.86 -1.64 7.53
N ASN A 224 -16.03 -2.61 8.39
CA ASN A 224 -17.33 -2.96 8.98
C ASN A 224 -17.86 -1.84 9.90
N LYS A 225 -16.98 -1.20 10.66
CA LYS A 225 -17.35 -0.19 11.65
C LYS A 225 -17.54 1.19 11.04
N LEU A 226 -16.62 1.61 10.16
CA LEU A 226 -16.55 2.98 9.64
C LEU A 226 -17.08 3.12 8.21
N GLY A 227 -17.23 2.00 7.50
CA GLY A 227 -17.83 1.97 6.16
C GLY A 227 -19.25 2.53 6.13
N PRO A 228 -20.14 2.14 7.03
CA PRO A 228 -21.49 2.69 7.14
C PRO A 228 -21.51 4.21 7.41
N ASP A 229 -20.47 4.73 8.07
CA ASP A 229 -20.31 6.16 8.34
C ASP A 229 -19.75 6.92 7.11
N GLY A 230 -19.42 6.23 6.01
CA GLY A 230 -18.91 6.85 4.78
C GLY A 230 -17.39 6.98 4.71
N ILE A 231 -16.64 6.32 5.61
CA ILE A 231 -15.18 6.29 5.59
C ILE A 231 -14.74 4.93 5.02
N ARG A 232 -14.20 4.93 3.80
CA ARG A 232 -13.76 3.70 3.12
C ARG A 232 -12.26 3.52 3.28
N PHE A 233 -11.87 2.43 3.92
CA PHE A 233 -10.46 2.05 4.04
C PHE A 233 -10.03 1.20 2.86
N ASP A 234 -8.96 1.63 2.20
CA ASP A 234 -8.35 0.90 1.10
C ASP A 234 -7.28 -0.06 1.63
N ASN A 235 -6.32 0.47 2.35
CA ASN A 235 -5.18 -0.27 2.85
C ASN A 235 -4.76 0.16 4.26
N ILE A 236 -4.16 -0.79 4.98
CA ILE A 236 -3.50 -0.54 6.25
C ILE A 236 -2.17 -1.30 6.26
N SER A 237 -1.12 -0.68 6.77
CA SER A 237 0.22 -1.26 6.81
C SER A 237 0.95 -0.90 8.09
N ILE A 238 1.82 -1.79 8.55
CA ILE A 238 2.80 -1.49 9.58
C ILE A 238 4.06 -1.02 8.90
N ILE A 239 4.52 0.16 9.26
CA ILE A 239 5.70 0.81 8.69
C ILE A 239 6.91 0.49 9.56
N GLY A 240 8.01 0.09 8.92
CA GLY A 240 9.25 -0.20 9.60
C GLY A 240 9.23 -1.42 10.53
N LYS A 241 10.08 -1.37 11.54
CA LYS A 241 10.27 -2.45 12.52
C LYS A 241 9.38 -2.23 13.74
N MET A 242 8.72 -3.28 14.20
CA MET A 242 8.05 -3.26 15.51
C MET A 242 9.09 -3.15 16.62
N ARG A 243 8.83 -2.29 17.58
CA ARG A 243 9.72 -2.06 18.73
C ARG A 243 9.23 -2.88 19.91
N LEU A 244 10.04 -3.82 20.32
CA LEU A 244 9.79 -4.75 21.43
C LEU A 244 10.68 -4.39 22.62
N PRO A 245 10.29 -4.77 23.85
CA PRO A 245 11.23 -4.73 24.97
C PRO A 245 12.48 -5.57 24.68
N PRO A 246 13.69 -5.12 25.07
CA PRO A 246 14.95 -5.80 24.71
C PRO A 246 15.01 -7.27 25.09
N GLN A 247 14.49 -7.63 26.26
CA GLN A 247 14.47 -9.02 26.75
C GLN A 247 13.59 -9.92 25.88
N VAL A 248 12.48 -9.39 25.35
CA VAL A 248 11.59 -10.13 24.45
C VAL A 248 12.22 -10.28 23.07
N GLU A 249 12.86 -9.23 22.57
CA GLU A 249 13.60 -9.27 21.30
C GLU A 249 14.72 -10.33 21.35
N GLU A 250 15.48 -10.37 22.45
CA GLU A 250 16.51 -11.40 22.67
C GLU A 250 15.92 -12.82 22.71
N SER A 251 14.81 -12.99 23.43
CA SER A 251 14.12 -14.30 23.51
C SER A 251 13.60 -14.74 22.13
N ILE A 252 13.03 -13.84 21.35
CA ILE A 252 12.57 -14.12 19.99
C ILE A 252 13.74 -14.51 19.08
N ASN A 253 14.84 -13.78 19.15
CA ASN A 253 16.02 -14.08 18.36
C ASN A 253 16.60 -15.46 18.72
N ALA A 254 16.63 -15.81 20.01
CA ALA A 254 17.07 -17.13 20.45
C ALA A 254 16.18 -18.27 19.92
N VAL A 255 14.86 -18.07 19.92
CA VAL A 255 13.90 -19.05 19.33
C VAL A 255 14.08 -19.18 17.82
N ILE A 256 14.25 -18.06 17.12
CA ILE A 256 14.50 -18.06 15.67
C ILE A 256 15.80 -18.82 15.37
N GLU A 257 16.86 -18.53 16.10
CA GLU A 257 18.15 -19.22 15.93
C GLU A 257 18.06 -20.73 16.21
N ALA A 258 17.36 -21.13 17.28
CA ALA A 258 17.11 -22.53 17.58
C ALA A 258 16.29 -23.23 16.48
N THR A 259 15.28 -22.54 15.95
CA THR A 259 14.46 -23.05 14.84
C THR A 259 15.28 -23.21 13.56
N GLN A 260 16.15 -22.25 13.24
CA GLN A 260 17.05 -22.32 12.08
C GLN A 260 18.01 -23.51 12.22
N ARG A 261 18.62 -23.68 13.38
CA ARG A 261 19.51 -24.84 13.65
C ARG A 261 18.77 -26.17 13.50
N ALA A 262 17.51 -26.24 13.98
CA ALA A 262 16.69 -27.46 13.83
C ALA A 262 16.36 -27.75 12.34
N LEU A 263 16.02 -26.71 11.59
CA LEU A 263 15.78 -26.84 10.14
C LEU A 263 17.04 -27.25 9.37
N GLU A 264 18.19 -26.69 9.69
CA GLU A 264 19.48 -27.07 9.11
C GLU A 264 19.81 -28.54 9.40
N ALA A 265 19.57 -28.99 10.64
CA ALA A 265 19.78 -30.38 11.02
C ALA A 265 18.82 -31.33 10.25
N GLN A 266 17.54 -30.96 10.11
CA GLN A 266 16.57 -31.72 9.33
C GLN A 266 16.97 -31.80 7.84
N ASN A 267 17.36 -30.65 7.25
CA ASN A 267 17.81 -30.60 5.86
C ASN A 267 19.05 -31.47 5.65
N LYS A 268 20.01 -31.46 6.59
CA LYS A 268 21.20 -32.30 6.53
C LYS A 268 20.87 -33.79 6.60
N VAL A 269 19.90 -34.19 7.45
CA VAL A 269 19.41 -35.58 7.49
C VAL A 269 18.72 -35.94 6.19
N ALA A 270 17.86 -35.08 5.66
CA ALA A 270 17.18 -35.29 4.39
C ALA A 270 18.17 -35.42 3.21
N GLN A 271 19.19 -34.56 3.19
CA GLN A 271 20.26 -34.62 2.20
C GLN A 271 21.04 -35.95 2.30
N SER A 272 21.49 -36.33 3.51
CA SER A 272 22.23 -37.57 3.71
C SER A 272 21.41 -38.80 3.30
N LYS A 273 20.09 -38.78 3.57
CA LYS A 273 19.18 -39.85 3.12
C LYS A 273 19.08 -39.89 1.59
N ALA A 274 18.88 -38.76 0.95
CA ALA A 274 18.80 -38.67 -0.52
C ALA A 274 20.11 -39.13 -1.18
N GLU A 275 21.26 -38.77 -0.63
CA GLU A 275 22.57 -39.25 -1.10
C GLU A 275 22.72 -40.77 -0.92
N ALA A 276 22.27 -41.34 0.19
CA ALA A 276 22.26 -42.79 0.40
C ALA A 276 21.35 -43.51 -0.58
N ASP A 277 20.13 -42.99 -0.78
CA ASP A 277 19.18 -43.56 -1.74
C ASP A 277 19.73 -43.47 -3.19
N GLN A 278 20.39 -42.38 -3.53
CA GLN A 278 21.07 -42.23 -4.84
C GLN A 278 22.18 -43.26 -5.01
N ARG A 279 23.05 -43.47 -4.00
CA ARG A 279 24.12 -44.50 -4.06
C ARG A 279 23.53 -45.91 -4.21
N ILE A 280 22.43 -46.21 -3.50
CA ILE A 280 21.75 -47.50 -3.62
C ILE A 280 21.20 -47.66 -5.04
N ALA A 281 20.52 -46.63 -5.57
CA ALA A 281 19.97 -46.66 -6.94
C ALA A 281 21.06 -46.84 -7.99
N GLU A 282 22.20 -46.14 -7.84
CA GLU A 282 23.35 -46.24 -8.71
C GLU A 282 23.98 -47.65 -8.65
N ALA A 283 24.21 -48.19 -7.46
CA ALA A 283 24.72 -49.55 -7.26
C ALA A 283 23.80 -50.60 -7.87
N ASN A 284 22.48 -50.48 -7.68
CA ASN A 284 21.47 -51.33 -8.29
C ASN A 284 21.47 -51.23 -9.82
N GLY A 285 21.61 -50.01 -10.36
CA GLY A 285 21.74 -49.77 -11.80
C GLY A 285 22.97 -50.40 -12.42
N ILE A 286 24.12 -50.30 -11.74
CA ILE A 286 25.37 -50.96 -12.18
C ILE A 286 25.23 -52.47 -12.11
N ALA A 287 24.68 -53.01 -11.03
CA ALA A 287 24.43 -54.43 -10.87
C ALA A 287 23.52 -55.01 -11.98
N GLN A 288 22.40 -54.31 -12.24
CA GLN A 288 21.49 -54.70 -13.34
C GLN A 288 22.14 -54.59 -14.71
N ALA A 289 22.87 -53.54 -14.98
CA ALA A 289 23.61 -53.34 -16.24
C ALA A 289 24.65 -54.48 -16.47
N THR A 290 25.35 -54.87 -15.38
CA THR A 290 26.33 -55.96 -15.42
C THR A 290 25.65 -57.31 -15.68
N LEU A 291 24.48 -57.54 -15.03
CA LEU A 291 23.69 -58.77 -15.22
C LEU A 291 23.13 -58.87 -16.66
N ILE A 292 22.61 -57.77 -17.18
CA ILE A 292 22.11 -57.69 -18.56
C ILE A 292 23.26 -57.92 -19.56
N ARG A 293 24.43 -57.31 -19.35
CA ARG A 293 25.62 -57.54 -20.18
C ARG A 293 26.08 -58.99 -20.13
N ALA A 294 26.13 -59.60 -18.95
CA ALA A 294 26.52 -60.98 -18.80
C ALA A 294 25.54 -61.95 -19.49
N LYS A 295 24.23 -61.69 -19.34
CA LYS A 295 23.22 -62.46 -20.08
C LYS A 295 23.34 -62.33 -21.60
N ALA A 296 23.43 -61.07 -22.08
CA ALA A 296 23.61 -60.83 -23.51
C ALA A 296 24.87 -61.50 -24.05
N GLN A 297 25.98 -61.49 -23.29
CA GLN A 297 27.21 -62.19 -23.68
C GLN A 297 27.06 -63.69 -23.67
N ALA A 298 26.33 -64.27 -22.68
CA ALA A 298 26.04 -65.73 -22.64
C ALA A 298 25.18 -66.14 -23.84
N ASP A 299 24.12 -65.38 -24.12
CA ASP A 299 23.24 -65.65 -25.27
C ASP A 299 23.98 -65.51 -26.58
N ALA A 300 24.83 -64.50 -26.73
CA ALA A 300 25.68 -64.33 -27.90
C ALA A 300 26.67 -65.52 -28.05
N ASN A 301 27.29 -65.94 -26.95
CA ASN A 301 28.19 -67.14 -26.97
C ASN A 301 27.45 -68.41 -27.31
N GLN A 302 26.21 -68.59 -26.83
CA GLN A 302 25.38 -69.74 -27.15
C GLN A 302 25.01 -69.76 -28.65
N ILE A 303 24.63 -68.64 -29.22
CA ILE A 303 24.35 -68.49 -30.66
C ILE A 303 25.62 -68.74 -31.48
N LEU A 304 26.76 -68.19 -31.06
CA LEU A 304 28.05 -68.46 -31.71
C LEU A 304 28.38 -69.96 -31.66
N ASN A 305 28.28 -70.61 -30.50
CA ASN A 305 28.56 -72.03 -30.39
C ASN A 305 27.60 -72.89 -31.26
N ALA A 306 26.33 -72.49 -31.38
CA ALA A 306 25.38 -73.21 -32.25
C ALA A 306 25.67 -72.99 -33.76
N SER A 307 26.30 -71.87 -34.13
CA SER A 307 26.64 -71.51 -35.51
C SER A 307 28.08 -71.99 -35.94
N LEU A 308 28.97 -72.22 -34.98
CA LEU A 308 30.34 -72.64 -35.23
C LEU A 308 30.46 -74.12 -35.51
N THR A 309 30.40 -74.49 -36.75
CA THR A 309 30.78 -75.88 -37.20
C THR A 309 32.28 -75.97 -37.30
N ALA A 310 32.81 -77.18 -37.11
CA ALA A 310 34.26 -77.45 -37.26
C ALA A 310 34.84 -76.93 -38.57
N ASN A 311 34.09 -76.99 -39.63
CA ASN A 311 34.50 -76.52 -40.98
C ASN A 311 34.57 -74.98 -41.07
N LEU A 312 33.68 -74.29 -40.36
CA LEU A 312 33.66 -72.81 -40.33
C LEU A 312 34.85 -72.25 -39.51
N ILE A 313 35.20 -72.91 -38.40
CA ILE A 313 36.37 -72.56 -37.60
C ILE A 313 37.67 -72.71 -38.42
N GLN A 314 37.77 -73.82 -39.17
CA GLN A 314 38.88 -74.05 -40.04
C GLN A 314 38.96 -73.01 -41.18
N TYR A 315 37.84 -72.66 -41.78
CA TYR A 315 37.79 -71.63 -42.86
C TYR A 315 38.16 -70.23 -42.32
N GLU A 316 37.65 -69.80 -41.22
CA GLU A 316 37.99 -68.49 -40.60
C GLU A 316 39.47 -68.47 -40.10
N SER A 317 39.94 -69.58 -39.55
CA SER A 317 41.35 -69.69 -39.14
C SER A 317 42.30 -69.58 -40.33
N LEU A 318 41.95 -70.18 -41.49
CA LEU A 318 42.72 -70.03 -42.74
C LEU A 318 42.68 -68.59 -43.29
N GLN A 319 41.54 -67.95 -43.19
CA GLN A 319 41.34 -66.58 -43.68
C GLN A 319 42.11 -65.54 -42.86
N LYS A 320 42.23 -65.76 -41.53
CA LYS A 320 42.97 -64.86 -40.59
C LYS A 320 44.43 -65.27 -40.44
N TRP A 321 44.88 -66.36 -41.10
CA TRP A 321 46.24 -66.77 -40.94
C TRP A 321 47.17 -65.90 -41.76
N ASN A 322 48.20 -65.39 -41.12
CA ASN A 322 49.20 -64.50 -41.65
C ASN A 322 50.34 -65.26 -42.38
N GLY A 323 50.22 -66.57 -42.59
CA GLY A 323 51.24 -67.38 -43.31
C GLY A 323 52.43 -67.79 -42.45
N VAL A 324 52.49 -67.48 -41.20
CA VAL A 324 53.65 -67.80 -40.33
C VAL A 324 53.24 -68.90 -39.34
N LEU A 325 53.97 -70.05 -39.34
CA LEU A 325 53.76 -71.10 -38.39
C LEU A 325 54.24 -70.67 -36.99
N PRO A 326 53.43 -70.92 -35.88
CA PRO A 326 53.88 -70.62 -34.56
C PRO A 326 55.15 -71.40 -34.17
N GLN A 327 56.19 -70.69 -33.77
CA GLN A 327 57.50 -71.28 -33.51
C GLN A 327 57.60 -72.03 -32.16
N VAL A 328 56.57 -71.91 -31.29
CA VAL A 328 56.59 -72.61 -30.02
C VAL A 328 55.22 -73.27 -29.80
N THR A 329 55.14 -74.56 -29.72
CA THR A 329 54.07 -75.33 -29.22
C THR A 329 54.45 -75.86 -27.81
N ALA A 330 54.05 -75.15 -26.74
CA ALA A 330 54.24 -75.63 -25.41
C ALA A 330 53.20 -76.76 -25.08
N GLY A 331 53.73 -77.95 -24.82
CA GLY A 331 53.08 -79.04 -24.12
C GLY A 331 51.62 -79.34 -24.42
N GLY A 332 51.29 -80.15 -25.38
CA GLY A 332 50.00 -80.82 -25.51
C GLY A 332 48.89 -79.99 -26.20
N ALA A 333 49.11 -78.78 -26.61
CA ALA A 333 48.18 -78.01 -27.38
C ALA A 333 48.16 -78.40 -28.84
N THR A 334 47.09 -78.98 -29.32
CA THR A 334 46.92 -79.25 -30.77
C THR A 334 46.95 -77.95 -31.55
N PRO A 335 47.75 -77.80 -32.62
CA PRO A 335 47.73 -76.60 -33.40
C PRO A 335 46.33 -76.38 -34.01
N PHE A 336 45.89 -75.15 -34.06
CA PHE A 336 44.56 -74.71 -34.54
C PHE A 336 44.25 -75.23 -36.00
N ILE A 337 45.24 -75.73 -36.70
CA ILE A 337 45.09 -76.25 -38.03
C ILE A 337 45.47 -77.72 -38.04
N GLN A 338 44.45 -78.61 -38.10
CA GLN A 338 44.71 -80.03 -38.48
C GLN A 338 44.73 -80.16 -39.98
N ILE A 339 45.91 -80.37 -40.54
CA ILE A 339 46.07 -80.71 -41.95
C ILE A 339 45.62 -82.16 -42.12
N PRO A 340 44.58 -82.47 -42.93
CA PRO A 340 44.24 -83.87 -43.19
C PRO A 340 45.41 -84.58 -43.92
N GLN A 341 45.87 -85.71 -43.40
CA GLN A 341 46.79 -86.53 -44.11
C GLN A 341 46.15 -87.05 -45.35
N MET A 342 46.75 -86.79 -46.53
CA MET A 342 46.28 -87.42 -47.77
C MET A 342 46.62 -88.92 -47.70
N PRO A 343 45.61 -89.76 -48.03
CA PRO A 343 45.93 -91.18 -48.18
C PRO A 343 46.86 -91.43 -49.34
N LYS A 344 47.85 -92.28 -49.17
CA LYS A 344 48.78 -92.83 -50.22
C LYS A 344 47.98 -93.62 -51.23
#